data_d1ffe13e08ad61d16b54a8577384935c
#
_entry.id   d1ffe13e08ad61d16b54a8577384935c
#
_cell.length_a   1.000
_cell.length_b   1.000
_cell.length_c   1.000
_cell.angle_alpha   90.00
_cell.angle_beta   90.00
_cell.angle_gamma   90.00
#
_symmetry.space_group_name_H-M   'P 1'
#
loop_
_entity.id
_entity.type
_entity.pdbx_description
1 polymer ?
#
loop_
_entity_poly.entity_id
_entity_poly.type
_entity_poly.pdbx_seq_one_letter_code
_entity_poly.pdbx_strand_id
1 'polypeptide(L)'
;MKLLKIIFFPITLVVMLIKNLIKSIQKKHIGNFFKNLTISKIDALTGEQFEDVCKLMFCYAGYNVQKTAASNDYGADLILTKKLKIVVQAKLYYKHGVGNHAVQEVTSAIKYYGAAFGVVITNWKFTNQAKTMAKIQNVLLIDRGDVLQFLQDVKSKTKQSKIFSLEKSLRVEVVEC
;
A
#
# COMPACT_ATOMS: atom_id res chain seq x y z
N MET A 1 -5.58 -10.70 -43.83
CA MET A 1 -5.28 -9.93 -42.62
C MET A 1 -6.47 -9.29 -41.89
N LYS A 2 -7.58 -8.94 -42.55
CA LYS A 2 -8.78 -8.38 -41.91
C LYS A 2 -9.63 -9.36 -41.08
N LEU A 3 -9.71 -10.65 -41.50
CA LEU A 3 -10.49 -11.67 -40.75
C LEU A 3 -9.91 -12.01 -39.37
N LEU A 4 -8.59 -12.02 -39.22
CA LEU A 4 -7.95 -12.32 -37.93
C LEU A 4 -8.27 -11.26 -36.83
N LYS A 5 -8.44 -9.99 -37.22
CA LYS A 5 -8.81 -8.92 -36.28
C LYS A 5 -10.22 -9.05 -35.71
N ILE A 6 -11.15 -9.61 -36.47
CA ILE A 6 -12.56 -9.74 -36.06
C ILE A 6 -12.73 -10.87 -35.04
N ILE A 7 -11.90 -11.93 -35.10
CA ILE A 7 -11.95 -13.06 -34.15
C ILE A 7 -11.22 -12.73 -32.85
N PHE A 8 -10.15 -11.91 -32.89
CA PHE A 8 -9.40 -11.54 -31.70
C PHE A 8 -10.12 -10.52 -30.80
N PHE A 9 -10.97 -9.66 -31.37
CA PHE A 9 -11.69 -8.64 -30.60
C PHE A 9 -12.66 -9.22 -29.54
N PRO A 10 -13.51 -10.20 -29.84
CA PRO A 10 -14.39 -10.80 -28.82
C PRO A 10 -13.62 -11.60 -27.74
N ILE A 11 -12.52 -12.26 -28.10
CA ILE A 11 -11.70 -13.03 -27.15
C ILE A 11 -11.03 -12.09 -26.13
N THR A 12 -10.46 -10.97 -26.58
CA THR A 12 -9.86 -9.95 -25.68
C THR A 12 -10.88 -9.33 -24.75
N LEU A 13 -12.09 -9.08 -25.25
CA LEU A 13 -13.20 -8.56 -24.43
C LEU A 13 -13.62 -9.56 -23.35
N VAL A 14 -13.79 -10.83 -23.72
CA VAL A 14 -14.14 -11.91 -22.77
C VAL A 14 -13.07 -12.06 -21.70
N VAL A 15 -11.80 -12.08 -22.09
CA VAL A 15 -10.67 -12.16 -21.13
C VAL A 15 -10.66 -10.95 -20.19
N MET A 16 -10.95 -9.75 -20.69
CA MET A 16 -11.04 -8.53 -19.88
C MET A 16 -12.22 -8.62 -18.88
N LEU A 17 -13.37 -9.10 -19.30
CA LEU A 17 -14.54 -9.29 -18.42
C LEU A 17 -14.26 -10.32 -17.33
N ILE A 18 -13.63 -11.45 -17.66
CA ILE A 18 -13.24 -12.47 -16.68
C ILE A 18 -12.24 -11.89 -15.68
N LYS A 19 -11.22 -11.15 -16.12
CA LYS A 19 -10.26 -10.49 -15.22
C LYS A 19 -10.95 -9.50 -14.28
N ASN A 20 -11.89 -8.71 -14.76
CA ASN A 20 -12.66 -7.77 -13.95
C ASN A 20 -13.56 -8.48 -12.93
N LEU A 21 -14.19 -9.58 -13.33
CA LEU A 21 -15.00 -10.40 -12.42
C LEU A 21 -14.14 -10.99 -11.30
N ILE A 22 -12.99 -11.60 -11.63
CA ILE A 22 -12.05 -12.15 -10.64
C ILE A 22 -11.61 -11.06 -9.65
N LYS A 23 -11.21 -9.87 -10.13
CA LYS A 23 -10.85 -8.73 -9.27
C LYS A 23 -11.99 -8.31 -8.35
N SER A 24 -13.23 -8.31 -8.85
CA SER A 24 -14.41 -7.95 -8.06
C SER A 24 -14.66 -8.97 -6.93
N ILE A 25 -14.57 -10.27 -7.24
CA ILE A 25 -14.71 -11.35 -6.24
C ILE A 25 -13.61 -11.26 -5.19
N GLN A 26 -12.35 -11.12 -5.59
CA GLN A 26 -11.23 -10.95 -4.68
C GLN A 26 -11.42 -9.74 -3.76
N LYS A 27 -11.82 -8.59 -4.31
CA LYS A 27 -12.10 -7.38 -3.54
C LYS A 27 -13.20 -7.58 -2.51
N LYS A 28 -14.27 -8.32 -2.84
CA LYS A 28 -15.35 -8.66 -1.92
C LYS A 28 -14.84 -9.51 -0.75
N HIS A 29 -14.02 -10.54 -1.02
CA HIS A 29 -13.41 -11.38 0.01
C HIS A 29 -12.50 -10.59 0.93
N ILE A 30 -11.59 -9.77 0.39
CA ILE A 30 -10.70 -8.90 1.16
C ILE A 30 -11.53 -7.90 1.99
N GLY A 31 -12.58 -7.32 1.42
CA GLY A 31 -13.47 -6.41 2.14
C GLY A 31 -14.16 -7.08 3.33
N ASN A 32 -14.63 -8.30 3.19
CA ASN A 32 -15.21 -9.06 4.29
C ASN A 32 -14.21 -9.39 5.40
N PHE A 33 -12.96 -9.70 5.04
CA PHE A 33 -11.86 -9.85 5.99
C PHE A 33 -11.67 -8.58 6.84
N PHE A 34 -11.54 -7.41 6.18
CA PHE A 34 -11.33 -6.14 6.90
C PHE A 34 -12.52 -5.68 7.74
N LYS A 35 -13.76 -6.03 7.39
CA LYS A 35 -14.94 -5.71 8.22
C LYS A 35 -14.86 -6.35 9.61
N ASN A 36 -14.22 -7.53 9.71
CA ASN A 36 -14.06 -8.29 10.95
C ASN A 36 -12.70 -8.06 11.63
N LEU A 37 -11.80 -7.30 10.98
CA LEU A 37 -10.49 -6.96 11.52
C LEU A 37 -10.61 -5.72 12.41
N THR A 38 -10.03 -5.80 13.61
CA THR A 38 -9.91 -4.67 14.54
C THR A 38 -8.46 -4.28 14.70
N ILE A 39 -8.22 -3.05 15.17
CA ILE A 39 -6.85 -2.58 15.43
C ILE A 39 -6.15 -3.42 16.50
N SER A 40 -6.88 -3.92 17.51
CA SER A 40 -6.31 -4.80 18.53
C SER A 40 -5.87 -6.15 17.97
N LYS A 41 -6.56 -6.68 16.95
CA LYS A 41 -6.12 -7.87 16.24
C LYS A 41 -4.87 -7.60 15.40
N ILE A 42 -4.75 -6.40 14.80
CA ILE A 42 -3.53 -5.97 14.10
C ILE A 42 -2.36 -5.86 15.07
N ASP A 43 -2.58 -5.31 16.26
CA ASP A 43 -1.55 -5.17 17.29
C ASP A 43 -1.01 -6.54 17.80
N ALA A 44 -1.79 -7.61 17.68
CA ALA A 44 -1.42 -8.96 18.10
C ALA A 44 -0.70 -9.78 17.00
N LEU A 45 -0.46 -9.22 15.82
CA LEU A 45 0.19 -9.90 14.69
C LEU A 45 1.70 -10.03 14.92
N THR A 46 2.34 -10.91 14.14
CA THR A 46 3.79 -10.87 13.90
C THR A 46 4.11 -9.82 12.83
N GLY A 47 5.40 -9.45 12.69
CA GLY A 47 5.84 -8.53 11.63
C GLY A 47 5.42 -9.02 10.24
N GLU A 48 5.69 -10.28 9.93
CA GLU A 48 5.33 -10.89 8.65
C GLU A 48 3.80 -10.88 8.38
N GLN A 49 3.01 -11.20 9.40
CA GLN A 49 1.55 -11.14 9.30
C GLN A 49 1.06 -9.70 9.07
N PHE A 50 1.72 -8.72 9.66
CA PHE A 50 1.40 -7.31 9.44
C PHE A 50 1.72 -6.88 8.01
N GLU A 51 2.84 -7.32 7.44
CA GLU A 51 3.15 -7.11 6.00
C GLU A 51 2.05 -7.70 5.10
N ASP A 52 1.57 -8.92 5.40
CA ASP A 52 0.49 -9.55 4.63
C ASP A 52 -0.83 -8.77 4.75
N VAL A 53 -1.14 -8.24 5.93
CA VAL A 53 -2.31 -7.35 6.13
C VAL A 53 -2.12 -6.06 5.34
N CYS A 54 -0.93 -5.44 5.35
CA CYS A 54 -0.62 -4.26 4.53
C CYS A 54 -0.78 -4.54 3.04
N LYS A 55 -0.29 -5.69 2.56
CA LYS A 55 -0.50 -6.14 1.18
C LYS A 55 -1.99 -6.17 0.83
N LEU A 56 -2.82 -6.78 1.69
CA LEU A 56 -4.27 -6.83 1.47
C LEU A 56 -4.92 -5.44 1.48
N MET A 57 -4.46 -4.51 2.35
CA MET A 57 -4.95 -3.12 2.38
C MET A 57 -4.73 -2.43 1.04
N PHE A 58 -3.51 -2.50 0.50
CA PHE A 58 -3.19 -1.89 -0.79
C PHE A 58 -3.87 -2.58 -1.97
N CYS A 59 -4.00 -3.92 -1.95
CA CYS A 59 -4.80 -4.64 -2.95
C CYS A 59 -6.27 -4.17 -2.94
N TYR A 60 -6.87 -4.01 -1.76
CA TYR A 60 -8.25 -3.50 -1.62
C TYR A 60 -8.37 -2.06 -2.14
N ALA A 61 -7.36 -1.22 -1.92
CA ALA A 61 -7.28 0.13 -2.44
C ALA A 61 -7.07 0.21 -3.96
N GLY A 62 -6.83 -0.94 -4.62
CA GLY A 62 -6.74 -1.06 -6.07
C GLY A 62 -5.32 -0.93 -6.64
N TYR A 63 -4.29 -1.15 -5.81
CA TYR A 63 -2.91 -1.30 -6.26
C TYR A 63 -2.64 -2.76 -6.66
N ASN A 64 -1.76 -2.96 -7.63
CA ASN A 64 -1.10 -4.25 -7.83
C ASN A 64 0.06 -4.33 -6.85
N VAL A 65 0.11 -5.38 -6.03
CA VAL A 65 1.06 -5.49 -4.92
C VAL A 65 1.91 -6.74 -5.06
N GLN A 66 3.22 -6.56 -5.02
CA GLN A 66 4.20 -7.63 -4.97
C GLN A 66 4.93 -7.57 -3.63
N LYS A 67 5.07 -8.70 -2.93
CA LYS A 67 5.92 -8.83 -1.75
C LYS A 67 7.37 -9.01 -2.23
N THR A 68 8.32 -8.37 -1.56
CA THR A 68 9.75 -8.55 -1.82
C THR A 68 10.24 -9.88 -1.25
N ALA A 69 11.44 -10.30 -1.58
CA ALA A 69 12.06 -11.48 -0.98
C ALA A 69 12.41 -11.18 0.50
N ALA A 70 12.31 -12.20 1.35
CA ALA A 70 12.61 -12.06 2.79
C ALA A 70 14.09 -11.75 3.09
N SER A 71 14.97 -11.92 2.12
CA SER A 71 16.40 -11.54 2.20
C SER A 71 16.73 -10.65 1.00
N ASN A 72 17.53 -9.60 1.22
CA ASN A 72 17.92 -8.61 0.21
C ASN A 72 16.72 -7.78 -0.33
N ASP A 73 15.82 -7.39 0.57
CA ASP A 73 14.65 -6.53 0.28
C ASP A 73 15.02 -5.06 0.07
N TYR A 74 16.29 -4.71 0.30
CA TYR A 74 16.84 -3.35 0.20
C TYR A 74 16.03 -2.28 0.95
N GLY A 75 15.28 -2.69 1.98
CA GLY A 75 14.49 -1.81 2.84
C GLY A 75 13.06 -1.56 2.34
N ALA A 76 12.48 -2.50 1.58
CA ALA A 76 11.07 -2.47 1.23
C ALA A 76 10.45 -3.86 1.31
N ASP A 77 9.32 -4.00 2.00
CA ASP A 77 8.55 -5.23 2.13
C ASP A 77 7.58 -5.43 0.97
N LEU A 78 7.07 -4.33 0.39
CA LEU A 78 6.11 -4.39 -0.70
C LEU A 78 6.47 -3.41 -1.83
N ILE A 79 6.15 -3.81 -3.06
CA ILE A 79 6.18 -2.96 -4.25
C ILE A 79 4.76 -2.81 -4.76
N LEU A 80 4.28 -1.57 -4.84
CA LEU A 80 2.96 -1.23 -5.35
C LEU A 80 3.10 -0.67 -6.77
N THR A 81 2.19 -1.06 -7.65
CA THR A 81 2.08 -0.47 -8.99
C THR A 81 0.62 -0.14 -9.31
N LYS A 82 0.41 1.08 -9.84
CA LYS A 82 -0.85 1.54 -10.39
C LYS A 82 -0.55 2.52 -11.52
N LYS A 83 -0.50 3.83 -11.28
CA LYS A 83 0.08 4.82 -12.20
C LYS A 83 1.57 4.99 -11.97
N LEU A 84 1.97 4.92 -10.72
CA LEU A 84 3.35 5.03 -10.27
C LEU A 84 3.79 3.73 -9.61
N LYS A 85 5.11 3.51 -9.58
CA LYS A 85 5.73 2.47 -8.74
C LYS A 85 6.06 3.09 -7.38
N ILE A 86 5.65 2.43 -6.32
CA ILE A 86 5.80 2.87 -4.92
C ILE A 86 6.40 1.71 -4.13
N VAL A 87 7.36 1.98 -3.27
CA VAL A 87 7.91 0.99 -2.33
C VAL A 87 7.37 1.24 -0.94
N VAL A 88 7.11 0.17 -0.19
CA VAL A 88 6.52 0.23 1.15
C VAL A 88 7.37 -0.54 2.14
N GLN A 89 7.67 0.08 3.28
CA GLN A 89 8.21 -0.57 4.48
C GLN A 89 7.11 -0.65 5.54
N ALA A 90 6.84 -1.84 6.04
CA ALA A 90 5.87 -2.09 7.11
C ALA A 90 6.59 -2.28 8.45
N LYS A 91 6.17 -1.58 9.48
CA LYS A 91 6.76 -1.68 10.83
C LYS A 91 5.68 -1.90 11.87
N LEU A 92 5.64 -3.10 12.45
CA LEU A 92 4.78 -3.42 13.58
C LEU A 92 5.49 -3.03 14.89
N TYR A 93 4.85 -2.16 15.67
CA TYR A 93 5.42 -1.64 16.93
C TYR A 93 4.41 -1.72 18.07
N TYR A 94 4.92 -1.85 19.33
CA TYR A 94 4.07 -2.07 20.50
C TYR A 94 4.18 -0.96 21.57
N LYS A 95 5.31 -0.25 21.67
CA LYS A 95 5.55 0.67 22.79
C LYS A 95 6.12 2.03 22.37
N HIS A 96 7.07 2.06 21.45
CA HIS A 96 7.77 3.28 21.05
C HIS A 96 7.34 3.72 19.66
N GLY A 97 7.51 5.02 19.35
CA GLY A 97 7.28 5.53 18.00
C GLY A 97 8.29 4.95 17.00
N VAL A 98 7.86 4.72 15.77
CA VAL A 98 8.74 4.33 14.67
C VAL A 98 9.70 5.47 14.39
N GLY A 99 11.01 5.18 14.46
CA GLY A 99 12.08 6.15 14.27
C GLY A 99 12.45 6.39 12.80
N ASN A 100 13.44 7.26 12.61
CA ASN A 100 13.97 7.64 11.30
C ASN A 100 14.60 6.46 10.53
N HIS A 101 15.02 5.40 11.20
CA HIS A 101 15.62 4.22 10.55
C HIS A 101 14.67 3.62 9.49
N ALA A 102 13.37 3.50 9.79
CA ALA A 102 12.40 2.99 8.82
C ALA A 102 12.27 3.89 7.57
N VAL A 103 12.44 5.21 7.74
CA VAL A 103 12.46 6.16 6.62
C VAL A 103 13.73 5.98 5.79
N GLN A 104 14.88 5.78 6.42
CA GLN A 104 16.16 5.50 5.73
C GLN A 104 16.09 4.20 4.93
N GLU A 105 15.55 3.13 5.51
CA GLU A 105 15.37 1.84 4.83
C GLU A 105 14.58 2.03 3.53
N VAL A 106 13.37 2.59 3.60
CA VAL A 106 12.53 2.76 2.42
C VAL A 106 13.11 3.75 1.42
N THR A 107 13.88 4.76 1.86
CA THR A 107 14.57 5.71 0.97
C THR A 107 15.60 5.00 0.09
N SER A 108 16.34 4.05 0.65
CA SER A 108 17.28 3.21 -0.11
C SER A 108 16.53 2.39 -1.17
N ALA A 109 15.39 1.83 -0.80
CA ALA A 109 14.54 1.06 -1.70
C ALA A 109 13.97 1.89 -2.86
N ILE A 110 13.63 3.17 -2.65
CA ILE A 110 13.14 4.06 -3.73
C ILE A 110 14.12 4.03 -4.92
N LYS A 111 15.39 4.26 -4.63
CA LYS A 111 16.45 4.30 -5.66
C LYS A 111 16.67 2.93 -6.29
N TYR A 112 16.75 1.88 -5.49
CA TYR A 112 17.02 0.52 -5.95
C TYR A 112 15.93 0.01 -6.91
N TYR A 113 14.66 0.19 -6.54
CA TYR A 113 13.52 -0.29 -7.33
C TYR A 113 13.06 0.69 -8.41
N GLY A 114 13.68 1.87 -8.54
CA GLY A 114 13.24 2.93 -9.45
C GLY A 114 11.80 3.36 -9.15
N ALA A 115 11.46 3.52 -7.86
CA ALA A 115 10.15 3.94 -7.42
C ALA A 115 10.02 5.47 -7.45
N ALA A 116 8.79 5.97 -7.60
CA ALA A 116 8.53 7.40 -7.56
C ALA A 116 8.67 7.96 -6.13
N PHE A 117 8.31 7.18 -5.12
CA PHE A 117 8.43 7.52 -3.70
C PHE A 117 8.30 6.29 -2.81
N GLY A 118 8.56 6.48 -1.52
CA GLY A 118 8.44 5.48 -0.48
C GLY A 118 7.25 5.71 0.46
N VAL A 119 6.81 4.65 1.08
CA VAL A 119 5.78 4.67 2.14
C VAL A 119 6.31 3.89 3.33
N VAL A 120 6.18 4.45 4.54
CA VAL A 120 6.31 3.67 5.78
C VAL A 120 4.93 3.55 6.40
N ILE A 121 4.48 2.32 6.66
CA ILE A 121 3.20 2.04 7.33
C ILE A 121 3.44 1.37 8.68
N THR A 122 2.70 1.79 9.70
CA THR A 122 2.78 1.21 11.04
C THR A 122 1.41 1.14 11.72
N ASN A 123 1.26 0.18 12.63
CA ASN A 123 0.13 0.11 13.56
C ASN A 123 0.25 1.12 14.73
N TRP A 124 1.32 1.90 14.79
CA TRP A 124 1.63 2.82 15.88
C TRP A 124 1.82 4.26 15.39
N LYS A 125 2.58 5.06 16.11
CA LYS A 125 2.90 6.45 15.78
C LYS A 125 4.37 6.61 15.34
N PHE A 126 4.66 7.66 14.62
CA PHE A 126 6.02 8.06 14.26
C PHE A 126 6.61 9.05 15.24
N THR A 127 7.93 9.01 15.43
CA THR A 127 8.69 10.05 16.14
C THR A 127 8.72 11.36 15.34
N ASN A 128 8.98 12.48 15.99
CA ASN A 128 9.12 13.76 15.29
C ASN A 128 10.30 13.75 14.30
N GLN A 129 11.41 13.05 14.65
CA GLN A 129 12.56 12.89 13.77
C GLN A 129 12.19 12.13 12.50
N ALA A 130 11.41 11.03 12.62
CA ALA A 130 10.92 10.30 11.47
C ALA A 130 10.02 11.16 10.56
N LYS A 131 9.15 11.97 11.14
CA LYS A 131 8.28 12.90 10.40
C LYS A 131 9.07 13.96 9.65
N THR A 132 10.09 14.55 10.28
CA THR A 132 10.97 15.53 9.63
C THR A 132 11.75 14.91 8.49
N MET A 133 12.34 13.72 8.71
CA MET A 133 13.11 13.03 7.69
C MET A 133 12.24 12.63 6.50
N ALA A 134 11.02 12.13 6.75
CA ALA A 134 10.10 11.69 5.70
C ALA A 134 9.75 12.81 4.71
N LYS A 135 9.56 14.05 5.20
CA LYS A 135 9.33 15.23 4.36
C LYS A 135 10.52 15.49 3.42
N ILE A 136 11.75 15.40 3.96
CA ILE A 136 12.98 15.64 3.17
C ILE A 136 13.21 14.54 2.13
N GLN A 137 12.87 13.29 2.45
CA GLN A 137 13.20 12.11 1.65
C GLN A 137 12.07 11.65 0.71
N ASN A 138 11.03 12.45 0.55
CA ASN A 138 9.86 12.09 -0.28
C ASN A 138 9.24 10.75 0.14
N VAL A 139 9.03 10.58 1.46
CA VAL A 139 8.44 9.38 2.06
C VAL A 139 7.12 9.73 2.71
N LEU A 140 6.05 9.03 2.33
CA LEU A 140 4.74 9.17 2.94
C LEU A 140 4.65 8.28 4.19
N LEU A 141 4.16 8.84 5.29
CA LEU A 141 3.93 8.12 6.53
C LEU A 141 2.44 7.78 6.69
N ILE A 142 2.17 6.50 6.96
CA ILE A 142 0.84 5.97 7.28
C ILE A 142 0.90 5.43 8.70
N ASP A 143 0.26 6.13 9.63
CA ASP A 143 0.26 5.79 11.05
C ASP A 143 -1.00 5.01 11.46
N ARG A 144 -1.13 4.74 12.78
CA ARG A 144 -2.29 4.08 13.38
C ARG A 144 -3.62 4.76 13.02
N GLY A 145 -3.65 6.08 12.99
CA GLY A 145 -4.84 6.86 12.65
C GLY A 145 -5.28 6.59 11.21
N ASP A 146 -4.35 6.56 10.27
CA ASP A 146 -4.61 6.24 8.86
C ASP A 146 -5.09 4.78 8.68
N VAL A 147 -4.53 3.83 9.44
CA VAL A 147 -4.96 2.42 9.43
C VAL A 147 -6.38 2.29 9.99
N LEU A 148 -6.70 2.96 11.10
CA LEU A 148 -8.05 3.01 11.66
C LEU A 148 -9.05 3.61 10.67
N GLN A 149 -8.69 4.71 10.01
CA GLN A 149 -9.52 5.34 8.99
C GLN A 149 -9.78 4.38 7.83
N PHE A 150 -8.75 3.61 7.40
CA PHE A 150 -8.95 2.58 6.37
C PHE A 150 -9.96 1.52 6.79
N LEU A 151 -9.87 1.00 8.02
CA LEU A 151 -10.84 0.01 8.54
C LEU A 151 -12.27 0.58 8.59
N GLN A 152 -12.43 1.85 8.96
CA GLN A 152 -13.72 2.54 8.90
C GLN A 152 -14.23 2.68 7.47
N ASP A 153 -13.38 3.10 6.55
CA ASP A 153 -13.70 3.27 5.14
C ASP A 153 -14.22 1.96 4.51
N VAL A 154 -13.62 0.82 4.86
CA VAL A 154 -14.10 -0.47 4.36
C VAL A 154 -15.50 -0.79 4.88
N LYS A 155 -15.80 -0.45 6.15
CA LYS A 155 -17.13 -0.67 6.78
C LYS A 155 -18.19 0.26 6.19
N SER A 156 -17.88 1.53 6.06
CA SER A 156 -18.79 2.58 5.57
C SER A 156 -18.79 2.75 4.03
N LYS A 157 -17.91 2.02 3.32
CA LYS A 157 -17.71 2.13 1.87
C LYS A 157 -17.25 3.51 1.41
N THR A 158 -16.52 4.23 2.26
CA THR A 158 -15.85 5.50 1.95
C THR A 158 -14.41 5.29 1.49
N LYS A 159 -13.65 6.37 1.23
CA LYS A 159 -12.26 6.33 0.79
C LYS A 159 -11.50 7.56 1.29
N GLN A 160 -11.56 7.83 2.58
CA GLN A 160 -10.93 9.01 3.21
C GLN A 160 -9.48 8.76 3.62
N SER A 161 -9.13 7.49 3.93
CA SER A 161 -7.76 7.12 4.28
C SER A 161 -6.76 7.39 3.15
N LYS A 162 -5.56 7.86 3.50
CA LYS A 162 -4.42 8.04 2.59
C LYS A 162 -4.11 6.78 1.77
N ILE A 163 -4.40 5.58 2.30
CA ILE A 163 -4.19 4.30 1.63
C ILE A 163 -4.90 4.24 0.25
N PHE A 164 -6.05 4.91 0.09
CA PHE A 164 -6.76 4.97 -1.19
C PHE A 164 -6.20 6.00 -2.18
N SER A 165 -5.37 6.93 -1.74
CA SER A 165 -4.96 8.10 -2.51
C SER A 165 -3.46 8.44 -2.43
N LEU A 166 -2.58 7.43 -2.26
CA LEU A 166 -1.13 7.63 -2.12
C LEU A 166 -0.55 8.59 -3.18
N GLU A 167 -0.95 8.41 -4.45
CA GLU A 167 -0.45 9.21 -5.57
C GLU A 167 -0.93 10.67 -5.55
N LYS A 168 -2.00 10.98 -4.79
CA LYS A 168 -2.51 12.35 -4.63
C LYS A 168 -1.80 13.08 -3.50
N SER A 169 -1.41 12.36 -2.45
CA SER A 169 -0.78 12.95 -1.26
C SER A 169 0.57 13.60 -1.57
N LEU A 170 1.27 13.13 -2.60
CA LEU A 170 2.54 13.74 -3.05
C LEU A 170 2.38 15.04 -3.85
N ARG A 171 1.29 15.20 -4.58
CA ARG A 171 1.10 16.41 -5.40
C ARG A 171 0.84 17.66 -4.59
N VAL A 172 0.38 17.51 -3.35
CA VAL A 172 0.11 18.63 -2.45
C VAL A 172 1.41 19.20 -1.85
N GLU A 173 2.43 18.35 -1.62
CA GLU A 173 3.69 18.79 -1.03
C GLU A 173 4.68 19.41 -2.03
N VAL A 174 4.52 19.18 -3.33
CA VAL A 174 5.39 19.71 -4.39
C VAL A 174 4.95 21.11 -4.88
N VAL A 175 3.74 21.57 -4.53
CA VAL A 175 3.20 22.87 -4.99
C VAL A 175 3.40 23.99 -3.94
N GLU A 176 3.88 23.69 -2.74
CA GLU A 176 4.15 24.67 -1.68
C GLU A 176 5.63 25.02 -1.50
N CYS A 177 6.46 24.82 -2.54
CA CYS A 177 7.85 25.31 -2.59
C CYS A 177 7.99 26.47 -3.56
#